data_04a8dd0b2d9ca69ce1d5041cc729534e
#
_entry.id   04a8dd0b2d9ca69ce1d5041cc729534e
#
_cell.length_a   1.000
_cell.length_b   1.000
_cell.length_c   1.000
_cell.angle_alpha   90.00
_cell.angle_beta   90.00
_cell.angle_gamma   90.00
#
_symmetry.space_group_name_H-M   'P 1'
#
loop_
_entity.id
_entity.type
_entity.pdbx_description
1 polymer ?
#
loop_
_entity_poly.entity_id
_entity_poly.type
_entity_poly.pdbx_seq_one_letter_code
_entity_poly.pdbx_strand_id
1 'polypeptide(L)'
;MLRSLYSGVTGMKNFQTKLDVIGNNIANVNTYGFKKGRATFSDLISQTTAGATAPSTTTNAGGMNPKQIGLGSQVASVDTIATQGSMQTTGRTLDLSLSGEGYFVLAGPDANTQYYTRAGNFYLDADRNIVSSNGLKLQVTGGITGDNNGEPTSSGNVVGSTVIPTGAQSFSIGSNGIITYINENGETRQAGQILLAKVSNPEGLTKVGANMYQTSANSGGLSQPTTTQLGGLVFSGEDGTGAINSGYLEMSNVDLTDEFTEMIVGQRGFQSNSKIITTSDEILQELLNLKR
;
A
#
# COMPACT_ATOMS: atom_id res chain seq x y z
N MET A 1 -34.85 -7.93 21.33
CA MET A 1 -33.99 -9.12 21.14
C MET A 1 -33.50 -9.28 19.72
N LEU A 2 -34.34 -9.25 18.66
CA LEU A 2 -33.83 -9.34 17.26
C LEU A 2 -32.80 -8.28 16.93
N ARG A 3 -32.92 -7.05 17.43
CA ARG A 3 -31.94 -5.98 17.21
C ARG A 3 -30.57 -6.28 17.84
N SER A 4 -30.55 -6.85 19.05
CA SER A 4 -29.32 -7.26 19.71
C SER A 4 -28.60 -8.40 18.99
N LEU A 5 -29.36 -9.34 18.41
CA LEU A 5 -28.83 -10.39 17.55
C LEU A 5 -28.20 -9.81 16.29
N TYR A 6 -28.87 -8.89 15.58
CA TYR A 6 -28.33 -8.25 14.40
C TYR A 6 -27.07 -7.45 14.72
N SER A 7 -27.05 -6.68 15.81
CA SER A 7 -25.87 -5.95 16.26
C SER A 7 -24.69 -6.90 16.58
N GLY A 8 -24.99 -8.04 17.23
CA GLY A 8 -23.96 -9.07 17.49
C GLY A 8 -23.42 -9.71 16.23
N VAL A 9 -24.29 -10.02 15.24
CA VAL A 9 -23.86 -10.60 13.95
C VAL A 9 -23.01 -9.63 13.15
N THR A 10 -23.43 -8.34 13.06
CA THR A 10 -22.63 -7.32 12.35
C THR A 10 -21.28 -7.11 13.03
N GLY A 11 -21.24 -7.05 14.36
CA GLY A 11 -20.01 -6.96 15.13
C GLY A 11 -19.06 -8.14 14.89
N MET A 12 -19.59 -9.39 14.89
CA MET A 12 -18.77 -10.57 14.58
C MET A 12 -18.18 -10.49 13.17
N LYS A 13 -18.99 -10.15 12.16
CA LYS A 13 -18.51 -10.00 10.77
C LYS A 13 -17.40 -8.96 10.65
N ASN A 14 -17.55 -7.85 11.35
CA ASN A 14 -16.54 -6.79 11.35
C ASN A 14 -15.22 -7.24 12.01
N PHE A 15 -15.30 -7.92 13.15
CA PHE A 15 -14.10 -8.49 13.80
C PHE A 15 -13.45 -9.59 12.96
N GLN A 16 -14.24 -10.39 12.23
CA GLN A 16 -13.69 -11.36 11.29
C GLN A 16 -12.86 -10.66 10.20
N THR A 17 -13.42 -9.62 9.55
CA THR A 17 -12.67 -8.85 8.55
C THR A 17 -11.40 -8.22 9.14
N LYS A 18 -11.47 -7.70 10.39
CA LYS A 18 -10.30 -7.18 11.10
C LYS A 18 -9.24 -8.26 11.29
N LEU A 19 -9.63 -9.47 11.72
CA LEU A 19 -8.71 -10.60 11.90
C LEU A 19 -8.09 -11.05 10.59
N ASP A 20 -8.83 -11.03 9.48
CA ASP A 20 -8.32 -11.36 8.15
C ASP A 20 -7.24 -10.36 7.71
N VAL A 21 -7.46 -9.05 7.95
CA VAL A 21 -6.47 -8.00 7.65
C VAL A 21 -5.21 -8.16 8.52
N ILE A 22 -5.37 -8.39 9.83
CA ILE A 22 -4.24 -8.62 10.75
C ILE A 22 -3.46 -9.88 10.35
N GLY A 23 -4.16 -10.97 10.02
CA GLY A 23 -3.54 -12.21 9.56
C GLY A 23 -2.70 -12.01 8.31
N ASN A 24 -3.21 -11.21 7.35
CA ASN A 24 -2.46 -10.84 6.15
C ASN A 24 -1.24 -9.96 6.48
N ASN A 25 -1.33 -9.01 7.42
CA ASN A 25 -0.20 -8.20 7.87
C ASN A 25 0.89 -9.08 8.49
N ILE A 26 0.53 -9.99 9.39
CA ILE A 26 1.48 -10.90 10.05
C ILE A 26 2.15 -11.83 9.02
N ALA A 27 1.39 -12.39 8.09
CA ALA A 27 1.94 -13.26 7.04
C ALA A 27 2.98 -12.55 6.16
N ASN A 28 2.85 -11.22 5.99
CA ASN A 28 3.73 -10.41 5.14
C ASN A 28 4.75 -9.56 5.92
N VAL A 29 5.02 -9.85 7.19
CA VAL A 29 6.00 -9.10 7.98
C VAL A 29 7.42 -9.16 7.40
N ASN A 30 7.80 -10.30 6.80
CA ASN A 30 9.11 -10.50 6.17
C ASN A 30 9.09 -10.22 4.66
N THR A 31 7.99 -9.70 4.12
CA THR A 31 7.86 -9.40 2.69
C THR A 31 8.39 -8.00 2.42
N TYR A 32 9.42 -7.87 1.58
CA TYR A 32 10.04 -6.59 1.24
C TYR A 32 9.05 -5.65 0.54
N GLY A 33 9.03 -4.38 0.96
CA GLY A 33 8.16 -3.36 0.39
C GLY A 33 6.67 -3.53 0.68
N PHE A 34 6.28 -4.47 1.55
CA PHE A 34 4.89 -4.63 1.95
C PHE A 34 4.42 -3.47 2.82
N LYS A 35 3.20 -3.02 2.60
CA LYS A 35 2.53 -1.98 3.38
C LYS A 35 1.30 -2.55 4.07
N LYS A 36 1.23 -2.36 5.41
CA LYS A 36 0.18 -2.90 6.25
C LYS A 36 -1.19 -2.32 5.89
N GLY A 37 -2.21 -3.17 5.95
CA GLY A 37 -3.61 -2.76 5.89
C GLY A 37 -4.17 -2.45 7.27
N ARG A 38 -5.15 -1.55 7.32
CA ARG A 38 -5.91 -1.23 8.53
C ARG A 38 -7.40 -1.23 8.21
N ALA A 39 -8.20 -1.99 8.95
CA ALA A 39 -9.66 -1.94 8.85
C ALA A 39 -10.21 -0.86 9.78
N THR A 40 -11.08 0.01 9.25
CA THR A 40 -11.82 1.02 10.01
C THR A 40 -13.29 0.66 10.04
N PHE A 41 -13.99 1.08 11.09
CA PHE A 41 -15.41 0.76 11.30
C PHE A 41 -16.22 2.03 11.41
N SER A 42 -17.47 1.95 10.96
CA SER A 42 -18.49 2.99 11.15
C SER A 42 -19.75 2.36 11.76
N ASP A 43 -20.55 3.19 12.42
CA ASP A 43 -21.86 2.79 12.92
C ASP A 43 -22.86 2.66 11.77
N LEU A 44 -23.86 1.82 11.97
CA LEU A 44 -25.05 1.77 11.11
C LEU A 44 -26.04 2.83 11.55
N ILE A 45 -26.99 3.14 10.65
CA ILE A 45 -28.05 4.12 10.92
C ILE A 45 -28.78 3.76 12.23
N SER A 46 -28.88 4.74 13.14
CA SER A 46 -29.61 4.58 14.39
C SER A 46 -31.10 4.82 14.16
N GLN A 47 -31.93 3.94 14.73
CA GLN A 47 -33.37 4.12 14.70
C GLN A 47 -33.80 5.12 15.77
N THR A 48 -34.45 6.21 15.37
CA THR A 48 -35.04 7.20 16.27
C THR A 48 -36.35 6.70 16.84
N THR A 49 -36.45 6.52 18.16
CA THR A 49 -37.66 6.13 18.87
C THR A 49 -38.49 7.35 19.28
N ALA A 50 -37.83 8.46 19.62
CA ALA A 50 -38.43 9.76 19.86
C ALA A 50 -37.53 10.85 19.31
N GLY A 51 -38.12 11.84 18.65
CA GLY A 51 -37.42 13.03 18.15
C GLY A 51 -37.01 13.98 19.24
N ALA A 52 -36.04 14.87 18.94
CA ALA A 52 -35.74 16.01 19.83
C ALA A 52 -36.87 17.03 19.80
N THR A 53 -37.19 17.58 20.97
CA THR A 53 -38.12 18.70 21.08
C THR A 53 -37.37 19.94 21.62
N ALA A 54 -37.68 21.10 21.03
CA ALA A 54 -37.13 22.36 21.51
C ALA A 54 -37.79 22.77 22.85
N PRO A 55 -37.14 23.52 23.71
CA PRO A 55 -37.74 24.11 24.87
C PRO A 55 -38.85 25.06 24.46
N SER A 56 -40.05 24.93 25.09
CA SER A 56 -41.21 25.80 24.84
C SER A 56 -41.38 26.78 25.97
N THR A 57 -41.36 28.06 25.66
CA THR A 57 -41.63 29.13 26.63
C THR A 57 -43.14 29.23 26.98
N THR A 58 -44.00 28.71 26.07
CA THR A 58 -45.46 28.77 26.27
C THR A 58 -46.00 27.71 27.24
N THR A 59 -45.33 26.55 27.29
CA THR A 59 -45.76 25.40 28.15
C THR A 59 -44.80 25.16 29.32
N ASN A 60 -43.81 26.04 29.51
CA ASN A 60 -42.77 25.91 30.53
C ASN A 60 -42.06 24.53 30.54
N ALA A 61 -42.04 23.86 29.38
CA ALA A 61 -41.45 22.54 29.23
C ALA A 61 -40.02 22.72 28.68
N GLY A 62 -39.05 22.04 29.32
CA GLY A 62 -37.67 21.93 28.84
C GLY A 62 -37.54 21.15 27.53
N GLY A 63 -36.50 21.39 26.75
CA GLY A 63 -36.23 20.59 25.57
C GLY A 63 -35.85 19.13 25.92
N MET A 64 -36.26 18.19 25.10
CA MET A 64 -35.91 16.77 25.23
C MET A 64 -34.95 16.33 24.14
N ASN A 65 -33.94 15.56 24.55
CA ASN A 65 -33.00 14.96 23.63
C ASN A 65 -33.61 13.81 22.84
N PRO A 66 -33.13 13.52 21.60
CA PRO A 66 -33.62 12.41 20.80
C PRO A 66 -33.28 11.08 21.48
N LYS A 67 -34.17 10.11 21.40
CA LYS A 67 -33.93 8.72 21.83
C LYS A 67 -33.65 7.90 20.59
N GLN A 68 -32.41 7.42 20.46
CA GLN A 68 -31.95 6.67 19.29
C GLN A 68 -31.33 5.33 19.73
N ILE A 69 -31.57 4.29 18.95
CA ILE A 69 -31.05 2.94 19.18
C ILE A 69 -30.21 2.56 17.95
N GLY A 70 -28.90 2.28 18.14
CA GLY A 70 -28.02 1.82 17.07
C GLY A 70 -28.39 0.40 16.61
N LEU A 71 -28.17 0.14 15.31
CA LEU A 71 -28.42 -1.15 14.67
C LEU A 71 -27.18 -2.02 14.51
N GLY A 72 -26.01 -1.53 14.92
CA GLY A 72 -24.72 -2.22 14.82
C GLY A 72 -23.66 -1.39 14.12
N SER A 73 -22.64 -2.05 13.60
CA SER A 73 -21.51 -1.44 12.91
C SER A 73 -21.25 -2.12 11.57
N GLN A 74 -20.53 -1.41 10.68
CA GLN A 74 -20.07 -1.92 9.38
C GLN A 74 -18.59 -1.60 9.19
N VAL A 75 -17.92 -2.31 8.28
CA VAL A 75 -16.58 -1.93 7.81
C VAL A 75 -16.73 -0.67 6.97
N ALA A 76 -16.03 0.39 7.34
CA ALA A 76 -16.02 1.64 6.58
C ALA A 76 -15.01 1.57 5.44
N SER A 77 -13.77 1.17 5.74
CA SER A 77 -12.71 1.04 4.75
C SER A 77 -11.66 0.04 5.21
N VAL A 78 -10.85 -0.42 4.27
CA VAL A 78 -9.60 -1.14 4.53
C VAL A 78 -8.50 -0.35 3.85
N ASP A 79 -7.82 0.48 4.63
CA ASP A 79 -6.81 1.41 4.12
C ASP A 79 -5.43 0.77 4.12
N THR A 80 -4.58 1.17 3.18
CA THR A 80 -3.17 0.78 3.16
C THR A 80 -2.33 1.91 3.76
N ILE A 81 -1.57 1.63 4.83
CA ILE A 81 -0.69 2.60 5.47
C ILE A 81 0.62 2.64 4.70
N ALA A 82 0.89 3.77 4.03
CA ALA A 82 2.05 3.94 3.15
C ALA A 82 3.33 4.41 3.87
N THR A 83 3.39 4.34 5.21
CA THR A 83 4.59 4.73 5.97
C THR A 83 5.80 3.88 5.57
N GLN A 84 6.99 4.46 5.63
CA GLN A 84 8.24 3.78 5.32
C GLN A 84 8.54 2.69 6.37
N GLY A 85 8.99 1.51 5.91
CA GLY A 85 9.51 0.44 6.75
C GLY A 85 10.99 0.63 7.10
N SER A 86 11.52 -0.23 7.97
CA SER A 86 12.94 -0.27 8.30
C SER A 86 13.76 -0.70 7.08
N MET A 87 14.96 -0.16 6.93
CA MET A 87 15.89 -0.56 5.86
C MET A 87 16.80 -1.67 6.37
N GLN A 88 16.92 -2.75 5.60
CA GLN A 88 17.81 -3.86 5.87
C GLN A 88 18.97 -3.84 4.86
N THR A 89 20.21 -3.87 5.36
CA THR A 89 21.40 -3.97 4.54
C THR A 89 21.55 -5.37 3.98
N THR A 90 21.72 -5.48 2.66
CA THR A 90 21.97 -6.76 1.96
C THR A 90 23.34 -6.80 1.31
N GLY A 91 23.96 -5.65 1.04
CA GLY A 91 25.26 -5.53 0.36
C GLY A 91 25.23 -5.87 -1.13
N ARG A 92 24.07 -6.14 -1.73
CA ARG A 92 23.91 -6.43 -3.15
C ARG A 92 23.55 -5.16 -3.91
N THR A 93 24.30 -4.80 -4.93
CA THR A 93 24.15 -3.53 -5.69
C THR A 93 22.78 -3.36 -6.35
N LEU A 94 22.09 -4.46 -6.71
CA LEU A 94 20.77 -4.44 -7.33
C LEU A 94 19.62 -4.41 -6.33
N ASP A 95 19.91 -4.53 -5.03
CA ASP A 95 18.91 -4.36 -4.00
C ASP A 95 18.81 -2.85 -3.70
N LEU A 96 17.66 -2.28 -4.00
CA LEU A 96 17.41 -0.85 -3.94
C LEU A 96 16.33 -0.55 -2.91
N SER A 97 16.52 0.47 -2.11
CA SER A 97 15.48 0.99 -1.23
C SER A 97 15.29 2.49 -1.45
N LEU A 98 14.08 2.96 -1.19
CA LEU A 98 13.75 4.38 -1.24
C LEU A 98 13.72 4.95 0.18
N SER A 99 14.48 6.03 0.40
CA SER A 99 14.45 6.80 1.66
C SER A 99 13.54 8.01 1.48
N GLY A 100 12.24 7.83 1.71
CA GLY A 100 11.23 8.86 1.53
C GLY A 100 10.04 8.40 0.68
N GLU A 101 9.30 9.34 0.12
CA GLU A 101 8.14 9.06 -0.73
C GLU A 101 8.53 8.65 -2.15
N GLY A 102 7.69 7.87 -2.82
CA GLY A 102 7.84 7.44 -4.21
C GLY A 102 7.72 5.92 -4.38
N TYR A 103 7.68 5.47 -5.61
CA TYR A 103 7.60 4.06 -6.00
C TYR A 103 8.54 3.83 -7.18
N PHE A 104 9.13 2.66 -7.26
CA PHE A 104 9.80 2.20 -8.48
C PHE A 104 8.76 1.93 -9.55
N VAL A 105 9.07 2.26 -10.79
CA VAL A 105 8.17 2.12 -11.93
C VAL A 105 8.61 0.92 -12.77
N LEU A 106 7.69 0.00 -12.98
CA LEU A 106 7.90 -1.19 -13.79
C LEU A 106 7.10 -1.08 -15.08
N ALA A 107 7.70 -1.44 -16.18
CA ALA A 107 7.01 -1.57 -17.47
C ALA A 107 6.10 -2.78 -17.43
N GLY A 108 4.81 -2.59 -17.69
CA GLY A 108 3.88 -3.69 -17.86
C GLY A 108 4.09 -4.44 -19.18
N PRO A 109 3.34 -5.54 -19.39
CA PRO A 109 3.38 -6.30 -20.65
C PRO A 109 2.90 -5.46 -21.85
N ASP A 110 2.01 -4.49 -21.62
CA ASP A 110 1.53 -3.55 -22.61
C ASP A 110 2.27 -2.22 -22.47
N ALA A 111 2.59 -1.55 -23.58
CA ALA A 111 3.35 -0.29 -23.60
C ALA A 111 2.73 0.84 -22.76
N ASN A 112 1.41 0.80 -22.51
CA ASN A 112 0.69 1.82 -21.75
C ASN A 112 0.42 1.42 -20.28
N THR A 113 0.78 0.20 -19.88
CA THR A 113 0.53 -0.27 -18.51
C THR A 113 1.79 -0.11 -17.67
N GLN A 114 1.69 0.63 -16.58
CA GLN A 114 2.77 0.81 -15.62
C GLN A 114 2.35 0.24 -14.28
N TYR A 115 3.28 -0.44 -13.63
CA TYR A 115 3.12 -0.93 -12.27
C TYR A 115 4.10 -0.21 -11.35
N TYR A 116 3.68 -0.01 -10.12
CA TYR A 116 4.44 0.68 -9.10
C TYR A 116 4.79 -0.30 -7.99
N THR A 117 6.01 -0.25 -7.50
CA THR A 117 6.43 -1.14 -6.41
C THR A 117 7.34 -0.44 -5.44
N ARG A 118 7.32 -0.89 -4.17
CA ARG A 118 8.32 -0.58 -3.15
C ARG A 118 9.32 -1.72 -2.93
N ALA A 119 9.06 -2.88 -3.53
CA ALA A 119 9.99 -3.99 -3.50
C ALA A 119 11.19 -3.69 -4.40
N GLY A 120 12.37 -3.61 -3.81
CA GLY A 120 13.61 -3.23 -4.50
C GLY A 120 14.53 -4.40 -4.83
N ASN A 121 14.06 -5.63 -4.75
CA ASN A 121 14.82 -6.83 -5.08
C ASN A 121 14.86 -7.05 -6.59
N PHE A 122 15.81 -6.39 -7.27
CA PHE A 122 15.96 -6.48 -8.71
C PHE A 122 16.99 -7.53 -9.13
N TYR A 123 16.87 -7.98 -10.37
CA TYR A 123 17.73 -8.98 -11.01
C TYR A 123 18.15 -8.50 -12.38
N LEU A 124 19.18 -9.10 -12.93
CA LEU A 124 19.57 -8.93 -14.34
C LEU A 124 19.01 -10.09 -15.16
N ASP A 125 18.39 -9.75 -16.27
CA ASP A 125 17.97 -10.70 -17.30
C ASP A 125 19.13 -11.11 -18.23
N ALA A 126 18.92 -12.10 -19.09
CA ALA A 126 19.91 -12.53 -20.11
C ALA A 126 20.36 -11.38 -21.01
N ASP A 127 19.47 -10.47 -21.33
CA ASP A 127 19.72 -9.25 -22.09
C ASP A 127 20.28 -8.11 -21.24
N ARG A 128 20.61 -8.39 -19.96
CA ARG A 128 21.12 -7.42 -18.97
C ARG A 128 20.19 -6.24 -18.66
N ASN A 129 18.88 -6.42 -18.86
CA ASN A 129 17.91 -5.48 -18.32
C ASN A 129 17.75 -5.68 -16.80
N ILE A 130 17.50 -4.60 -16.09
CA ILE A 130 17.12 -4.67 -14.68
C ILE A 130 15.63 -5.04 -14.60
N VAL A 131 15.34 -6.18 -14.00
CA VAL A 131 13.98 -6.74 -13.91
C VAL A 131 13.61 -7.01 -12.45
N SER A 132 12.32 -6.92 -12.15
CA SER A 132 11.74 -7.37 -10.87
C SER A 132 11.68 -8.90 -10.83
N SER A 133 11.42 -9.47 -9.64
CA SER A 133 11.19 -10.92 -9.47
C SER A 133 10.11 -11.51 -10.38
N ASN A 134 9.20 -10.67 -10.89
CA ASN A 134 8.12 -11.05 -11.82
C ASN A 134 8.51 -10.90 -13.30
N GLY A 135 9.76 -10.58 -13.61
CA GLY A 135 10.24 -10.39 -14.98
C GLY A 135 9.86 -9.04 -15.60
N LEU A 136 9.24 -8.12 -14.87
CA LEU A 136 8.92 -6.79 -15.36
C LEU A 136 10.15 -5.90 -15.31
N LYS A 137 10.38 -5.13 -16.39
CA LYS A 137 11.57 -4.27 -16.54
C LYS A 137 11.40 -2.98 -15.75
N LEU A 138 12.47 -2.58 -15.03
CA LEU A 138 12.54 -1.29 -14.35
C LEU A 138 12.62 -0.15 -15.36
N GLN A 139 11.83 0.89 -15.19
CA GLN A 139 11.85 2.06 -16.06
C GLN A 139 12.93 3.05 -15.63
N VAL A 140 13.69 3.50 -16.64
CA VAL A 140 14.78 4.45 -16.51
C VAL A 140 14.73 5.48 -17.63
N THR A 141 15.35 6.61 -17.43
CA THR A 141 15.61 7.61 -18.48
C THR A 141 16.98 7.39 -19.09
N GLY A 142 17.13 7.66 -20.39
CA GLY A 142 18.42 7.53 -21.07
C GLY A 142 18.82 6.09 -21.38
N GLY A 143 17.83 5.18 -21.42
CA GLY A 143 18.05 3.78 -21.78
C GLY A 143 18.76 3.66 -23.13
N ILE A 144 19.79 2.83 -23.16
CA ILE A 144 20.54 2.50 -24.35
C ILE A 144 19.60 1.85 -25.37
N THR A 145 19.18 2.60 -26.36
CA THR A 145 18.76 2.00 -27.62
C THR A 145 20.08 1.60 -28.28
N GLY A 146 20.42 0.31 -28.27
CA GLY A 146 21.68 -0.15 -28.81
C GLY A 146 21.84 0.30 -30.25
N ASP A 147 22.75 1.23 -30.50
CA ASP A 147 23.40 1.30 -31.75
C ASP A 147 24.50 0.21 -31.76
N ASN A 148 24.89 -0.24 -32.94
CA ASN A 148 25.74 -1.42 -33.15
C ASN A 148 27.12 -1.39 -32.43
N ASN A 149 27.39 -0.39 -31.61
CA ASN A 149 28.63 -0.20 -30.84
C ASN A 149 28.43 -0.23 -29.31
N GLY A 150 27.21 -0.42 -28.80
CA GLY A 150 26.95 -0.53 -27.33
C GLY A 150 27.21 0.78 -26.57
N GLU A 151 27.32 1.90 -27.25
CA GLU A 151 27.46 3.20 -26.61
C GLU A 151 26.08 3.78 -26.28
N PRO A 152 25.87 4.26 -25.03
CA PRO A 152 24.63 4.94 -24.69
C PRO A 152 24.56 6.26 -25.44
N THR A 153 23.76 6.33 -26.47
CA THR A 153 23.38 7.63 -27.04
C THR A 153 22.43 8.28 -26.05
N SER A 154 22.94 9.24 -25.29
CA SER A 154 22.13 10.13 -24.45
C SER A 154 21.25 11.03 -25.31
N SER A 155 20.25 10.45 -25.95
CA SER A 155 19.26 11.20 -26.72
C SER A 155 18.01 11.34 -25.88
N GLY A 156 17.97 12.39 -25.07
CA GLY A 156 16.74 12.95 -24.52
C GLY A 156 15.95 12.02 -23.58
N ASN A 157 15.03 12.58 -22.88
CA ASN A 157 14.05 12.03 -21.95
C ASN A 157 13.21 10.82 -22.47
N VAL A 158 13.85 9.78 -23.00
CA VAL A 158 13.18 8.56 -23.46
C VAL A 158 13.07 7.61 -22.27
N VAL A 159 11.83 7.33 -21.84
CA VAL A 159 11.53 6.32 -20.84
C VAL A 159 11.70 4.94 -21.47
N GLY A 160 12.57 4.13 -20.94
CA GLY A 160 12.85 2.79 -21.45
C GLY A 160 13.40 1.84 -20.37
N SER A 161 13.77 0.64 -20.76
CA SER A 161 14.49 -0.29 -19.88
C SER A 161 15.98 -0.02 -19.95
N THR A 162 16.66 -0.12 -18.80
CA THR A 162 18.14 -0.02 -18.80
C THR A 162 18.75 -1.35 -19.23
N VAL A 163 19.62 -1.29 -20.21
CA VAL A 163 20.50 -2.40 -20.58
C VAL A 163 21.91 -2.04 -20.10
N ILE A 164 22.49 -2.87 -19.24
CA ILE A 164 23.91 -2.73 -18.86
C ILE A 164 24.73 -3.37 -19.99
N PRO A 165 25.67 -2.63 -20.66
CA PRO A 165 26.43 -3.17 -21.77
C PRO A 165 27.16 -4.46 -21.41
N THR A 166 27.32 -5.37 -22.39
CA THR A 166 28.01 -6.66 -22.19
C THR A 166 29.50 -6.50 -21.84
N GLY A 167 30.12 -5.41 -22.26
CA GLY A 167 31.50 -5.06 -21.93
C GLY A 167 31.70 -4.36 -20.59
N ALA A 168 30.63 -4.22 -19.75
CA ALA A 168 30.78 -3.58 -18.47
C ALA A 168 31.48 -4.53 -17.47
N GLN A 169 32.62 -4.10 -16.92
CA GLN A 169 33.38 -4.82 -15.89
C GLN A 169 32.68 -4.75 -14.52
N SER A 170 32.12 -3.61 -14.19
CA SER A 170 31.36 -3.38 -12.95
C SER A 170 30.35 -2.28 -13.15
N PHE A 171 29.31 -2.26 -12.30
CA PHE A 171 28.32 -1.20 -12.27
C PHE A 171 27.99 -0.81 -10.83
N SER A 172 27.56 0.44 -10.65
CA SER A 172 27.11 0.97 -9.36
C SER A 172 25.92 1.88 -9.57
N ILE A 173 25.09 2.00 -8.54
CA ILE A 173 23.88 2.83 -8.55
C ILE A 173 24.06 3.90 -7.48
N GLY A 174 24.03 5.16 -7.90
CA GLY A 174 24.16 6.32 -7.01
C GLY A 174 22.86 6.64 -6.27
N SER A 175 22.96 7.47 -5.23
CA SER A 175 21.80 7.92 -4.44
C SER A 175 20.78 8.76 -5.23
N ASN A 176 21.23 9.37 -6.32
CA ASN A 176 20.40 10.08 -7.28
C ASN A 176 19.75 9.16 -8.33
N GLY A 177 19.93 7.83 -8.21
CA GLY A 177 19.39 6.85 -9.15
C GLY A 177 20.18 6.71 -10.45
N ILE A 178 21.32 7.37 -10.60
CA ILE A 178 22.17 7.24 -11.78
C ILE A 178 22.88 5.88 -11.73
N ILE A 179 22.74 5.12 -12.80
CA ILE A 179 23.44 3.84 -13.00
C ILE A 179 24.72 4.14 -13.77
N THR A 180 25.85 3.92 -13.10
CA THR A 180 27.18 4.08 -13.69
C THR A 180 27.81 2.71 -13.90
N TYR A 181 28.53 2.55 -15.01
CA TYR A 181 29.30 1.34 -15.31
C TYR A 181 30.72 1.69 -15.78
N ILE A 182 31.64 0.75 -15.61
CA ILE A 182 33.00 0.85 -16.08
C ILE A 182 33.11 0.01 -17.36
N ASN A 183 33.48 0.66 -18.46
CA ASN A 183 33.69 0.00 -19.75
C ASN A 183 35.00 -0.81 -19.74
N GLU A 184 35.24 -1.65 -20.75
CA GLU A 184 36.49 -2.42 -20.95
C GLU A 184 37.74 -1.53 -20.96
N ASN A 185 37.60 -0.30 -21.37
CA ASN A 185 38.72 0.70 -21.41
C ASN A 185 38.99 1.35 -20.03
N GLY A 186 38.25 0.99 -18.96
CA GLY A 186 38.39 1.59 -17.64
C GLY A 186 37.71 2.95 -17.50
N GLU A 187 36.92 3.40 -18.48
CA GLU A 187 36.19 4.65 -18.42
C GLU A 187 34.86 4.46 -17.69
N THR A 188 34.51 5.40 -16.80
CA THR A 188 33.23 5.43 -16.12
C THR A 188 32.18 6.11 -17.01
N ARG A 189 31.12 5.41 -17.36
CA ARG A 189 30.01 5.92 -18.17
C ARG A 189 28.66 5.73 -17.45
N GLN A 190 27.64 6.51 -17.85
CA GLN A 190 26.30 6.42 -17.32
C GLN A 190 25.45 5.54 -18.25
N ALA A 191 24.75 4.56 -17.67
CA ALA A 191 23.82 3.70 -18.40
C ALA A 191 22.40 4.28 -18.42
N GLY A 192 22.05 5.10 -17.46
CA GLY A 192 20.72 5.73 -17.33
C GLY A 192 20.45 6.17 -15.92
N GLN A 193 19.25 6.72 -15.68
CA GLN A 193 18.81 7.14 -14.35
C GLN A 193 17.45 6.52 -14.03
N ILE A 194 17.32 5.93 -12.86
CA ILE A 194 16.09 5.29 -12.38
C ILE A 194 15.01 6.33 -12.19
N LEU A 195 13.83 6.04 -12.73
CA LEU A 195 12.64 6.86 -12.59
C LEU A 195 11.79 6.39 -11.42
N LEU A 196 11.30 7.37 -10.67
CA LEU A 196 10.38 7.17 -9.57
C LEU A 196 9.02 7.77 -9.90
N ALA A 197 7.97 7.17 -9.37
CA ALA A 197 6.62 7.72 -9.41
C ALA A 197 6.25 8.29 -8.05
N LYS A 198 5.83 9.54 -8.01
CA LYS A 198 5.18 10.13 -6.84
C LYS A 198 3.69 10.24 -7.12
N VAL A 199 2.91 9.63 -6.24
CA VAL A 199 1.44 9.59 -6.32
C VAL A 199 0.88 10.53 -5.26
N SER A 200 -0.09 11.37 -5.65
CA SER A 200 -0.68 12.34 -4.72
C SER A 200 -1.44 11.67 -3.57
N ASN A 201 -2.08 10.53 -3.84
CA ASN A 201 -2.78 9.74 -2.84
C ASN A 201 -2.34 8.26 -2.92
N PRO A 202 -1.31 7.87 -2.12
CA PRO A 202 -0.80 6.50 -2.12
C PRO A 202 -1.83 5.46 -1.64
N GLU A 203 -2.75 5.87 -0.76
CA GLU A 203 -3.80 4.99 -0.23
C GLU A 203 -4.85 4.61 -1.29
N GLY A 204 -4.98 5.44 -2.32
CA GLY A 204 -5.85 5.20 -3.47
C GLY A 204 -5.30 4.21 -4.50
N LEU A 205 -4.07 3.73 -4.36
CA LEU A 205 -3.50 2.74 -5.25
C LEU A 205 -4.15 1.37 -5.08
N THR A 206 -4.45 0.70 -6.18
CA THR A 206 -4.95 -0.68 -6.17
C THR A 206 -3.80 -1.68 -6.11
N LYS A 207 -3.87 -2.66 -5.20
CA LYS A 207 -2.91 -3.77 -5.14
C LYS A 207 -3.25 -4.79 -6.22
N VAL A 208 -2.30 -5.08 -7.10
CA VAL A 208 -2.46 -6.07 -8.19
C VAL A 208 -1.89 -7.44 -7.80
N GLY A 209 -1.16 -7.51 -6.71
CA GLY A 209 -0.44 -8.69 -6.23
C GLY A 209 1.07 -8.53 -6.43
N ALA A 210 1.86 -9.48 -5.87
CA ALA A 210 3.33 -9.49 -5.95
C ALA A 210 3.99 -8.15 -5.57
N ASN A 211 3.46 -7.46 -4.57
CA ASN A 211 3.89 -6.13 -4.10
C ASN A 211 3.84 -5.02 -5.17
N MET A 212 3.00 -5.21 -6.19
CA MET A 212 2.75 -4.23 -7.24
C MET A 212 1.44 -3.49 -7.00
N TYR A 213 1.48 -2.23 -7.38
CA TYR A 213 0.36 -1.29 -7.31
C TYR A 213 0.06 -0.75 -8.69
N GLN A 214 -1.18 -0.38 -8.92
CA GLN A 214 -1.65 0.30 -10.12
C GLN A 214 -2.42 1.55 -9.73
N THR A 215 -2.36 2.59 -10.56
CA THR A 215 -3.16 3.80 -10.35
C THR A 215 -4.65 3.52 -10.48
N SER A 216 -5.43 4.15 -9.62
CA SER A 216 -6.89 4.15 -9.67
C SER A 216 -7.41 5.56 -9.95
N ALA A 217 -8.70 5.68 -10.16
CA ALA A 217 -9.35 6.99 -10.34
C ALA A 217 -9.18 7.91 -9.11
N ASN A 218 -8.95 7.34 -7.91
CA ASN A 218 -8.79 8.09 -6.66
C ASN A 218 -7.32 8.25 -6.22
N SER A 219 -6.36 7.63 -6.91
CA SER A 219 -4.93 7.83 -6.60
C SER A 219 -4.43 9.22 -6.98
N GLY A 220 -5.20 9.96 -7.77
CA GLY A 220 -4.74 11.15 -8.46
C GLY A 220 -3.82 10.79 -9.63
N GLY A 221 -3.50 11.77 -10.46
CA GLY A 221 -2.43 11.62 -11.47
C GLY A 221 -1.07 11.51 -10.79
N LEU A 222 -0.08 10.97 -11.49
CA LEU A 222 1.32 11.10 -11.10
C LEU A 222 1.64 12.60 -10.95
N SER A 223 2.40 12.98 -9.93
CA SER A 223 2.88 14.35 -9.79
C SER A 223 3.59 14.73 -11.08
N GLN A 224 3.07 15.72 -11.80
CA GLN A 224 3.69 16.22 -13.02
C GLN A 224 4.93 17.02 -12.60
N PRO A 225 6.15 16.59 -12.92
CA PRO A 225 7.33 17.41 -12.65
C PRO A 225 7.26 18.68 -13.51
N THR A 226 7.57 19.81 -12.91
CA THR A 226 7.51 21.12 -13.56
C THR A 226 8.56 21.26 -14.68
N THR A 227 9.54 20.39 -14.75
CA THR A 227 10.74 20.54 -15.58
C THR A 227 10.92 19.47 -16.66
N THR A 228 10.21 18.34 -16.63
CA THR A 228 10.49 17.24 -17.57
C THR A 228 9.22 16.54 -18.06
N GLN A 229 9.09 16.41 -19.40
CA GLN A 229 7.95 15.72 -20.05
C GLN A 229 8.04 14.18 -19.92
N LEU A 230 8.23 13.67 -18.71
CA LEU A 230 8.40 12.24 -18.43
C LEU A 230 7.08 11.55 -18.02
N GLY A 231 5.93 12.10 -18.40
CA GLY A 231 4.64 11.46 -18.10
C GLY A 231 4.29 11.36 -16.62
N GLY A 232 4.83 12.27 -15.77
CA GLY A 232 4.61 12.24 -14.31
C GLY A 232 5.64 11.41 -13.54
N LEU A 233 6.72 10.97 -14.19
CA LEU A 233 7.84 10.31 -13.52
C LEU A 233 8.90 11.34 -13.11
N VAL A 234 9.53 11.12 -11.98
CA VAL A 234 10.43 12.07 -11.31
C VAL A 234 11.77 11.42 -11.03
N PHE A 235 12.84 12.21 -10.99
CA PHE A 235 14.14 11.72 -10.57
C PHE A 235 14.24 11.60 -9.05
N SER A 236 15.09 10.69 -8.60
CA SER A 236 15.39 10.53 -7.18
C SER A 236 15.94 11.82 -6.57
N GLY A 237 15.32 12.28 -5.48
CA GLY A 237 15.70 13.51 -4.78
C GLY A 237 15.09 14.80 -5.33
N GLU A 238 14.29 14.75 -6.41
CA GLU A 238 13.54 15.89 -6.93
C GLU A 238 12.08 15.81 -6.54
N ASP A 239 11.37 16.94 -6.53
CA ASP A 239 9.93 17.08 -6.24
C ASP A 239 9.46 16.38 -4.94
N GLY A 240 10.37 16.20 -3.97
CA GLY A 240 10.09 15.54 -2.70
C GLY A 240 10.04 14.00 -2.79
N THR A 241 10.58 13.41 -3.86
CA THR A 241 10.86 11.97 -3.89
C THR A 241 12.06 11.63 -3.01
N GLY A 242 12.06 10.44 -2.47
CA GLY A 242 13.14 9.94 -1.64
C GLY A 242 14.43 9.66 -2.44
N ALA A 243 15.56 9.59 -1.73
CA ALA A 243 16.83 9.14 -2.28
C ALA A 243 16.84 7.61 -2.43
N ILE A 244 17.51 7.10 -3.47
CA ILE A 244 17.72 5.67 -3.68
C ILE A 244 18.97 5.23 -2.90
N ASN A 245 18.84 4.17 -2.10
CA ASN A 245 19.96 3.54 -1.42
C ASN A 245 20.21 2.17 -2.03
N SER A 246 21.37 1.97 -2.64
CA SER A 246 21.84 0.69 -3.16
C SER A 246 22.41 -0.17 -2.04
N GLY A 247 22.18 -1.48 -2.10
CA GLY A 247 22.60 -2.44 -1.06
C GLY A 247 21.67 -2.53 0.13
N TYR A 248 20.46 -1.98 0.03
CA TYR A 248 19.43 -2.02 1.05
C TYR A 248 18.10 -2.48 0.47
N LEU A 249 17.29 -3.14 1.30
CA LEU A 249 15.89 -3.45 1.01
C LEU A 249 14.99 -2.83 2.07
N GLU A 250 13.84 -2.34 1.65
CA GLU A 250 12.81 -1.85 2.56
C GLU A 250 12.01 -3.05 3.10
N MET A 251 12.02 -3.21 4.42
CA MET A 251 11.21 -4.19 5.12
C MET A 251 9.74 -3.75 5.17
N SER A 252 8.86 -4.68 5.51
CA SER A 252 7.47 -4.37 5.84
C SER A 252 7.39 -3.34 6.97
N ASN A 253 6.37 -2.49 6.94
CA ASN A 253 6.06 -1.54 8.03
C ASN A 253 5.16 -2.15 9.11
N VAL A 254 5.07 -3.48 9.17
CA VAL A 254 4.29 -4.24 10.16
C VAL A 254 5.09 -4.40 11.45
N ASP A 255 4.53 -3.98 12.58
CA ASP A 255 5.03 -4.33 13.91
C ASP A 255 4.28 -5.57 14.42
N LEU A 256 5.00 -6.66 14.64
CA LEU A 256 4.42 -7.92 15.12
C LEU A 256 3.77 -7.78 16.49
N THR A 257 4.34 -6.96 17.37
CA THR A 257 3.83 -6.78 18.74
C THR A 257 2.47 -6.12 18.72
N ASP A 258 2.34 -5.07 17.91
CA ASP A 258 1.09 -4.36 17.72
C ASP A 258 0.04 -5.27 17.05
N GLU A 259 0.41 -5.99 15.99
CA GLU A 259 -0.53 -6.86 15.25
C GLU A 259 -1.00 -8.05 16.12
N PHE A 260 -0.13 -8.65 16.94
CA PHE A 260 -0.56 -9.69 17.90
C PHE A 260 -1.50 -9.14 18.97
N THR A 261 -1.23 -7.94 19.47
CA THR A 261 -2.11 -7.29 20.45
C THR A 261 -3.49 -7.01 19.83
N GLU A 262 -3.52 -6.45 18.62
CA GLU A 262 -4.75 -6.21 17.87
C GLU A 262 -5.50 -7.53 17.54
N MET A 263 -4.77 -8.59 17.25
CA MET A 263 -5.36 -9.93 17.04
C MET A 263 -6.04 -10.43 18.31
N ILE A 264 -5.40 -10.33 19.47
CA ILE A 264 -5.99 -10.76 20.76
C ILE A 264 -7.26 -9.95 21.04
N VAL A 265 -7.21 -8.62 20.84
CA VAL A 265 -8.37 -7.73 21.00
C VAL A 265 -9.48 -8.14 20.03
N GLY A 266 -9.17 -8.39 18.77
CA GLY A 266 -10.11 -8.85 17.75
C GLY A 266 -10.77 -10.19 18.12
N GLN A 267 -9.99 -11.18 18.56
CA GLN A 267 -10.48 -12.47 19.00
C GLN A 267 -11.41 -12.35 20.22
N ARG A 268 -11.03 -11.51 21.19
CA ARG A 268 -11.89 -11.26 22.38
C ARG A 268 -13.18 -10.54 22.01
N GLY A 269 -13.10 -9.57 21.08
CA GLY A 269 -14.29 -8.88 20.55
C GLY A 269 -15.23 -9.83 19.82
N PHE A 270 -14.70 -10.74 18.99
CA PHE A 270 -15.46 -11.78 18.32
C PHE A 270 -16.16 -12.72 19.33
N GLN A 271 -15.41 -13.21 20.34
CA GLN A 271 -15.96 -14.06 21.40
C GLN A 271 -17.08 -13.35 22.19
N SER A 272 -16.91 -12.07 22.51
CA SER A 272 -17.89 -11.27 23.22
C SER A 272 -19.20 -11.14 22.43
N ASN A 273 -19.10 -10.84 21.13
CA ASN A 273 -20.27 -10.76 20.25
C ASN A 273 -20.96 -12.12 20.06
N SER A 274 -20.20 -13.22 19.98
CA SER A 274 -20.74 -14.57 19.96
C SER A 274 -21.54 -14.87 21.24
N LYS A 275 -21.03 -14.44 22.39
CA LYS A 275 -21.74 -14.65 23.67
C LYS A 275 -23.06 -13.87 23.75
N ILE A 276 -23.16 -12.68 23.15
CA ILE A 276 -24.42 -11.93 23.06
C ILE A 276 -25.48 -12.74 22.31
N ILE A 277 -25.08 -13.45 21.24
CA ILE A 277 -25.98 -14.25 20.44
C ILE A 277 -26.48 -15.46 21.26
N THR A 278 -25.56 -16.19 21.92
CA THR A 278 -25.95 -17.36 22.74
C THR A 278 -26.87 -16.98 23.88
N THR A 279 -26.57 -15.90 24.61
CA THR A 279 -27.45 -15.43 25.69
C THR A 279 -28.81 -14.93 25.18
N SER A 280 -28.86 -14.32 24.00
CA SER A 280 -30.13 -13.93 23.38
C SER A 280 -30.96 -15.13 22.97
N ASP A 281 -30.34 -16.21 22.51
CA ASP A 281 -31.01 -17.46 22.15
C ASP A 281 -31.55 -18.19 23.41
N GLU A 282 -30.76 -18.26 24.48
CA GLU A 282 -31.19 -18.80 25.78
C GLU A 282 -32.42 -18.08 26.29
N ILE A 283 -32.44 -16.73 26.27
CA ILE A 283 -33.63 -15.95 26.71
C ILE A 283 -34.84 -16.23 25.81
N LEU A 284 -34.64 -16.39 24.48
CA LEU A 284 -35.72 -16.75 23.58
C LEU A 284 -36.28 -18.14 23.87
N GLN A 285 -35.44 -19.12 24.20
CA GLN A 285 -35.86 -20.46 24.58
C GLN A 285 -36.66 -20.45 25.89
N GLU A 286 -36.20 -19.69 26.90
CA GLU A 286 -36.93 -19.53 28.15
C GLU A 286 -38.32 -18.89 27.94
N LEU A 287 -38.42 -17.85 27.10
CA LEU A 287 -39.69 -17.22 26.74
C LEU A 287 -40.65 -18.17 26.01
N LEU A 288 -40.12 -19.04 25.13
CA LEU A 288 -40.91 -20.07 24.46
C LEU A 288 -41.42 -21.14 25.46
N ASN A 289 -40.58 -21.50 26.44
CA ASN A 289 -40.96 -22.44 27.48
C ASN A 289 -42.02 -21.87 28.43
N LEU A 290 -42.00 -20.55 28.71
CA LEU A 290 -43.00 -19.86 29.51
C LEU A 290 -44.37 -19.76 28.82
N LYS A 291 -44.44 -19.92 27.50
CA LYS A 291 -45.69 -19.90 26.73
C LYS A 291 -46.39 -21.25 26.68
N ARG A 292 -45.78 -22.33 27.14
CA ARG A 292 -46.36 -23.67 27.31
C ARG A 292 -46.91 -23.82 28.70
#